data_7a69c167370eab7ea6692c19e6c289c4
#
_entry.id   7a69c167370eab7ea6692c19e6c289c4
#
_cell.length_a   1.000
_cell.length_b   1.000
_cell.length_c   1.000
_cell.angle_alpha   90.00
_cell.angle_beta   90.00
_cell.angle_gamma   90.00
#
_symmetry.space_group_name_H-M   'P 1'
#
loop_
_entity.id
_entity.type
_entity.pdbx_description
1 polymer ?
#
loop_
_entity_poly.entity_id
_entity_poly.type
_entity_poly.pdbx_seq_one_letter_code
_entity_poly.pdbx_strand_id
1 'polypeptide(L)'
;FKIALPAALVTFVLLLIFGRPETLPAVQEYSYNIIKVLPYIFVLVASLLGVNVFAVLTGGILFSGAIGLATGSFSALELANNVYNGFSGMFEIFLLSMITGGLAKMVEKEGGLEWLLQKISKVIKNRQTAELGIAVMTSLTNIATANNTVAILIDSTIAKDISKEYGVDPKRTASLLDIFACAFQGILPYGAQILFACALMENLNSPFQVITQCWYQFILMAFA
;
A
#
# COMPACT_ATOMS: atom_id res chain seq x y z
N PHE A 1 -10.68 -2.29 -12.92
CA PHE A 1 -10.15 -3.25 -13.89
C PHE A 1 -9.77 -2.60 -15.23
N LYS A 2 -10.61 -1.72 -15.83
CA LYS A 2 -10.35 -1.09 -17.13
C LYS A 2 -9.11 -0.19 -17.16
N ILE A 3 -8.71 0.36 -16.04
CA ILE A 3 -7.52 1.22 -15.88
C ILE A 3 -6.33 0.39 -15.39
N ALA A 4 -6.53 -0.41 -14.34
CA ALA A 4 -5.46 -1.14 -13.69
C ALA A 4 -4.86 -2.26 -14.58
N LEU A 5 -5.70 -2.97 -15.37
CA LEU A 5 -5.22 -4.06 -16.21
C LEU A 5 -4.27 -3.58 -17.33
N PRO A 6 -4.60 -2.53 -18.13
CA PRO A 6 -3.66 -1.98 -19.11
C PRO A 6 -2.36 -1.48 -18.45
N ALA A 7 -2.45 -0.80 -17.32
CA ALA A 7 -1.27 -0.33 -16.58
C ALA A 7 -0.38 -1.52 -16.15
N ALA A 8 -0.98 -2.58 -15.64
CA ALA A 8 -0.25 -3.79 -15.25
C ALA A 8 0.43 -4.48 -16.44
N LEU A 9 -0.26 -4.58 -17.59
CA LEU A 9 0.30 -5.17 -18.81
C LEU A 9 1.49 -4.37 -19.33
N VAL A 10 1.37 -3.04 -19.38
CA VAL A 10 2.47 -2.15 -19.77
C VAL A 10 3.65 -2.31 -18.82
N THR A 11 3.41 -2.29 -17.51
CA THR A 11 4.46 -2.52 -16.51
C THR A 11 5.13 -3.87 -16.68
N PHE A 12 4.36 -4.92 -16.92
CA PHE A 12 4.89 -6.26 -17.14
C PHE A 12 5.79 -6.32 -18.37
N VAL A 13 5.38 -5.72 -19.48
CA VAL A 13 6.21 -5.63 -20.70
C VAL A 13 7.50 -4.86 -20.44
N LEU A 14 7.42 -3.72 -19.74
CA LEU A 14 8.61 -2.94 -19.39
C LEU A 14 9.57 -3.73 -18.48
N LEU A 15 9.05 -4.48 -17.52
CA LEU A 15 9.87 -5.36 -16.66
C LEU A 15 10.53 -6.50 -17.48
N LEU A 16 9.87 -7.03 -18.49
CA LEU A 16 10.49 -8.05 -19.36
C LEU A 16 11.63 -7.48 -20.21
N ILE A 17 11.54 -6.20 -20.60
CA ILE A 17 12.55 -5.54 -21.45
C ILE A 17 13.71 -5.02 -20.60
N PHE A 18 13.41 -4.30 -19.53
CA PHE A 18 14.39 -3.53 -18.72
C PHE A 18 14.72 -4.19 -17.38
N GLY A 19 13.87 -5.10 -16.88
CA GLY A 19 14.01 -5.72 -15.56
C GLY A 19 14.92 -6.95 -15.54
N ARG A 20 15.64 -7.26 -16.62
CA ARG A 20 16.56 -8.41 -16.64
C ARG A 20 17.82 -8.09 -15.86
N PRO A 21 18.16 -8.87 -14.81
CA PRO A 21 19.42 -8.68 -14.13
C PRO A 21 20.60 -9.01 -15.06
N GLU A 22 21.69 -8.26 -14.96
CA GLU A 22 22.90 -8.49 -15.76
C GLU A 22 23.55 -9.84 -15.43
N THR A 23 23.39 -10.31 -14.19
CA THR A 23 23.82 -11.63 -13.74
C THR A 23 22.62 -12.41 -13.23
N LEU A 24 22.32 -13.54 -13.85
CA LEU A 24 21.31 -14.44 -13.31
C LEU A 24 21.82 -15.01 -11.99
N PRO A 25 21.07 -14.89 -10.88
CA PRO A 25 21.46 -15.55 -9.65
C PRO A 25 21.54 -17.06 -9.92
N ALA A 26 22.55 -17.72 -9.33
CA ALA A 26 22.69 -19.17 -9.42
C ALA A 26 21.34 -19.79 -9.01
N VAL A 27 20.79 -20.64 -9.87
CA VAL A 27 19.55 -21.36 -9.57
C VAL A 27 19.87 -22.31 -8.42
N GLN A 28 19.51 -21.93 -7.21
CA GLN A 28 19.52 -22.85 -6.08
C GLN A 28 18.31 -23.77 -6.22
N GLU A 29 18.56 -25.06 -6.23
CA GLU A 29 17.47 -26.04 -6.14
C GLU A 29 16.88 -25.98 -4.73
N TYR A 30 15.78 -25.24 -4.60
CA TYR A 30 15.02 -25.20 -3.35
C TYR A 30 14.11 -26.41 -3.28
N SER A 31 14.32 -27.29 -2.31
CA SER A 31 13.29 -28.27 -1.94
C SER A 31 12.14 -27.54 -1.28
N TYR A 32 10.94 -27.61 -1.86
CA TYR A 32 9.75 -27.04 -1.27
C TYR A 32 8.86 -28.11 -0.64
N ASN A 33 8.19 -27.73 0.43
CA ASN A 33 7.20 -28.58 1.08
C ASN A 33 5.85 -27.82 1.04
N ILE A 34 4.88 -28.40 0.32
CA ILE A 34 3.54 -27.80 0.13
C ILE A 34 2.86 -27.54 1.48
N ILE A 35 3.09 -28.37 2.48
CA ILE A 35 2.51 -28.19 3.84
C ILE A 35 2.94 -26.84 4.44
N LYS A 36 4.18 -26.39 4.19
CA LYS A 36 4.68 -25.10 4.68
C LYS A 36 4.07 -23.89 3.95
N VAL A 37 3.41 -24.10 2.83
CA VAL A 37 2.72 -23.04 2.06
C VAL A 37 1.28 -22.85 2.54
N LEU A 38 0.69 -23.85 3.23
CA LEU A 38 -0.70 -23.78 3.68
C LEU A 38 -1.05 -22.55 4.53
N PRO A 39 -0.21 -22.06 5.45
CA PRO A 39 -0.50 -20.83 6.19
C PRO A 39 -0.72 -19.60 5.30
N TYR A 40 0.04 -19.47 4.22
CA TYR A 40 -0.10 -18.36 3.26
C TYR A 40 -1.44 -18.46 2.52
N ILE A 41 -1.82 -19.65 2.09
CA ILE A 41 -3.11 -19.91 1.44
C ILE A 41 -4.24 -19.61 2.42
N PHE A 42 -4.13 -20.04 3.69
CA PHE A 42 -5.09 -19.73 4.74
C PHE A 42 -5.30 -18.23 4.92
N VAL A 43 -4.20 -17.46 5.08
CA VAL A 43 -4.26 -16.00 5.24
C VAL A 43 -4.91 -15.34 4.03
N LEU A 44 -4.54 -15.76 2.81
CA LEU A 44 -5.12 -15.23 1.57
C LEU A 44 -6.63 -15.50 1.49
N VAL A 45 -7.04 -16.75 1.66
CA VAL A 45 -8.45 -17.16 1.57
C VAL A 45 -9.29 -16.49 2.66
N ALA A 46 -8.82 -16.49 3.91
CA ALA A 46 -9.54 -15.86 5.03
C ALA A 46 -9.68 -14.34 4.83
N SER A 47 -8.67 -13.67 4.28
CA SER A 47 -8.73 -12.25 3.92
C SER A 47 -9.75 -11.97 2.81
N LEU A 48 -9.81 -12.81 1.78
CA LEU A 48 -10.78 -12.70 0.69
C LEU A 48 -12.22 -12.95 1.15
N LEU A 49 -12.41 -13.78 2.17
CA LEU A 49 -13.71 -14.02 2.80
C LEU A 49 -14.14 -12.87 3.73
N GLY A 50 -13.32 -11.83 3.89
CA GLY A 50 -13.66 -10.66 4.71
C GLY A 50 -13.53 -10.89 6.21
N VAL A 51 -12.78 -11.88 6.65
CA VAL A 51 -12.50 -12.10 8.08
C VAL A 51 -11.67 -10.93 8.62
N ASN A 52 -11.88 -10.58 9.88
CA ASN A 52 -11.15 -9.51 10.54
C ASN A 52 -9.62 -9.70 10.41
N VAL A 53 -8.90 -8.66 9.99
CA VAL A 53 -7.46 -8.70 9.68
C VAL A 53 -6.63 -9.21 10.87
N PHE A 54 -6.94 -8.76 12.09
CA PHE A 54 -6.20 -9.21 13.29
C PHE A 54 -6.40 -10.70 13.54
N ALA A 55 -7.61 -11.22 13.33
CA ALA A 55 -7.91 -12.64 13.46
C ALA A 55 -7.18 -13.47 12.40
N VAL A 56 -7.14 -12.97 11.15
CA VAL A 56 -6.43 -13.63 10.03
C VAL A 56 -4.93 -13.69 10.30
N LEU A 57 -4.32 -12.59 10.70
CA LEU A 57 -2.88 -12.52 10.98
C LEU A 57 -2.49 -13.37 12.19
N THR A 58 -3.25 -13.28 13.29
CA THR A 58 -3.03 -14.12 14.47
C THR A 58 -3.19 -15.59 14.14
N GLY A 59 -4.25 -15.96 13.42
CA GLY A 59 -4.47 -17.32 12.93
C GLY A 59 -3.34 -17.80 12.03
N GLY A 60 -2.82 -16.95 11.15
CA GLY A 60 -1.67 -17.24 10.29
C GLY A 60 -0.40 -17.54 11.09
N ILE A 61 -0.10 -16.73 12.12
CA ILE A 61 1.04 -16.95 13.02
C ILE A 61 0.91 -18.28 13.75
N LEU A 62 -0.26 -18.55 14.35
CA LEU A 62 -0.50 -19.78 15.07
C LEU A 62 -0.44 -21.02 14.16
N PHE A 63 -1.02 -20.92 12.96
CA PHE A 63 -1.03 -22.01 11.99
C PHE A 63 0.38 -22.29 11.42
N SER A 64 1.16 -21.25 11.08
CA SER A 64 2.54 -21.43 10.66
C SER A 64 3.43 -21.97 11.77
N GLY A 65 3.21 -21.52 13.01
CA GLY A 65 3.88 -22.05 14.20
C GLY A 65 3.61 -23.54 14.41
N ALA A 66 2.34 -23.94 14.34
CA ALA A 66 1.93 -25.34 14.49
C ALA A 66 2.57 -26.24 13.40
N ILE A 67 2.54 -25.81 12.12
CA ILE A 67 3.16 -26.57 11.03
C ILE A 67 4.67 -26.65 11.22
N GLY A 68 5.33 -25.55 11.59
CA GLY A 68 6.77 -25.51 11.78
C GLY A 68 7.25 -26.44 12.90
N LEU A 69 6.50 -26.49 14.03
CA LEU A 69 6.75 -27.43 15.13
C LEU A 69 6.48 -28.88 14.70
N ALA A 70 5.38 -29.15 14.02
CA ALA A 70 4.99 -30.49 13.57
C ALA A 70 5.97 -31.05 12.52
N THR A 71 6.53 -30.19 11.66
CA THR A 71 7.52 -30.59 10.64
C THR A 71 8.96 -30.57 11.15
N GLY A 72 9.19 -30.23 12.42
CA GLY A 72 10.52 -30.14 13.01
C GLY A 72 11.40 -29.05 12.38
N SER A 73 10.79 -28.04 11.76
CA SER A 73 11.53 -26.93 11.12
C SER A 73 12.19 -26.01 12.14
N PHE A 74 11.63 -25.92 13.33
CA PHE A 74 12.15 -25.18 14.48
C PHE A 74 11.57 -25.72 15.79
N SER A 75 12.27 -25.48 16.88
CA SER A 75 11.83 -25.81 18.26
C SER A 75 10.87 -24.74 18.79
N ALA A 76 10.20 -25.01 19.90
CA ALA A 76 9.33 -24.05 20.56
C ALA A 76 10.07 -22.78 21.00
N LEU A 77 11.32 -22.89 21.41
CA LEU A 77 12.16 -21.73 21.77
C LEU A 77 12.52 -20.89 20.55
N GLU A 78 12.85 -21.54 19.43
CA GLU A 78 13.11 -20.85 18.16
C GLU A 78 11.85 -20.18 17.62
N LEU A 79 10.67 -20.80 17.78
CA LEU A 79 9.40 -20.13 17.45
C LEU A 79 9.21 -18.82 18.25
N ALA A 80 9.46 -18.86 19.57
CA ALA A 80 9.36 -17.68 20.41
C ALA A 80 10.36 -16.59 19.99
N ASN A 81 11.59 -16.97 19.65
CA ASN A 81 12.61 -16.06 19.15
C ASN A 81 12.23 -15.47 17.78
N ASN A 82 11.66 -16.27 16.87
CA ASN A 82 11.21 -15.81 15.56
C ASN A 82 10.06 -14.81 15.68
N VAL A 83 9.12 -15.06 16.59
CA VAL A 83 8.03 -14.11 16.89
C VAL A 83 8.61 -12.82 17.47
N TYR A 84 9.50 -12.88 18.43
CA TYR A 84 10.16 -11.72 19.00
C TYR A 84 10.93 -10.91 17.95
N ASN A 85 11.72 -11.57 17.11
CA ASN A 85 12.49 -10.92 16.05
C ASN A 85 11.55 -10.27 15.00
N GLY A 86 10.44 -10.93 14.66
CA GLY A 86 9.41 -10.36 13.78
C GLY A 86 8.82 -9.07 14.31
N PHE A 87 8.43 -9.03 15.58
CA PHE A 87 7.94 -7.82 16.24
C PHE A 87 9.01 -6.74 16.36
N SER A 88 10.23 -7.11 16.74
CA SER A 88 11.35 -6.18 16.85
C SER A 88 11.72 -5.54 15.53
N GLY A 89 11.70 -6.30 14.42
CA GLY A 89 11.93 -5.77 13.08
C GLY A 89 10.86 -4.80 12.59
N MET A 90 9.65 -4.86 13.16
CA MET A 90 8.56 -3.94 12.83
C MET A 90 8.46 -2.71 13.76
N PHE A 91 9.28 -2.64 14.81
CA PHE A 91 9.15 -1.61 15.85
C PHE A 91 9.38 -0.20 15.33
N GLU A 92 10.38 0.00 14.48
CA GLU A 92 10.66 1.31 13.87
C GLU A 92 9.51 1.78 12.97
N ILE A 93 8.95 0.87 12.15
CA ILE A 93 7.82 1.15 11.28
C ILE A 93 6.58 1.49 12.10
N PHE A 94 6.36 0.78 13.21
CA PHE A 94 5.26 1.05 14.13
C PHE A 94 5.39 2.44 14.76
N LEU A 95 6.56 2.80 15.30
CA LEU A 95 6.81 4.12 15.88
C LEU A 95 6.63 5.23 14.84
N LEU A 96 7.20 5.06 13.65
CA LEU A 96 7.07 6.05 12.59
C LEU A 96 5.62 6.24 12.16
N SER A 97 4.86 5.15 12.02
CA SER A 97 3.43 5.20 11.70
C SER A 97 2.61 5.92 12.78
N MET A 98 2.93 5.70 14.06
CA MET A 98 2.29 6.42 15.18
C MET A 98 2.59 7.91 15.15
N ILE A 99 3.85 8.30 14.95
CA ILE A 99 4.27 9.71 14.90
C ILE A 99 3.62 10.41 13.69
N THR A 100 3.69 9.79 12.52
CA THR A 100 3.10 10.32 11.29
C THR A 100 1.58 10.47 11.41
N GLY A 101 0.91 9.48 11.97
CA GLY A 101 -0.53 9.53 12.23
C GLY A 101 -0.91 10.64 13.24
N GLY A 102 -0.09 10.84 14.28
CA GLY A 102 -0.25 11.93 15.25
C GLY A 102 -0.11 13.31 14.60
N LEU A 103 0.93 13.50 13.77
CA LEU A 103 1.16 14.73 13.01
C LEU A 103 0.00 15.01 12.04
N ALA A 104 -0.45 13.99 11.29
CA ALA A 104 -1.59 14.10 10.39
C ALA A 104 -2.86 14.57 11.13
N LYS A 105 -3.12 14.01 12.32
CA LYS A 105 -4.26 14.41 13.15
C LYS A 105 -4.15 15.84 13.71
N MET A 106 -2.94 16.30 14.00
CA MET A 106 -2.69 17.69 14.37
C MET A 106 -2.99 18.64 13.20
N VAL A 107 -2.48 18.34 12.00
CA VAL A 107 -2.75 19.15 10.79
C VAL A 107 -4.25 19.21 10.48
N GLU A 108 -4.96 18.11 10.60
CA GLU A 108 -6.42 18.03 10.44
C GLU A 108 -7.12 18.94 11.47
N LYS A 109 -6.76 18.82 12.75
CA LYS A 109 -7.38 19.59 13.84
C LYS A 109 -7.17 21.10 13.71
N GLU A 110 -6.02 21.53 13.17
CA GLU A 110 -5.69 22.95 12.94
C GLU A 110 -6.29 23.49 11.61
N GLY A 111 -7.14 22.71 10.95
CA GLY A 111 -7.82 23.13 9.72
C GLY A 111 -6.91 23.15 8.46
N GLY A 112 -5.75 22.53 8.53
CA GLY A 112 -4.82 22.47 7.39
C GLY A 112 -5.39 21.70 6.21
N LEU A 113 -6.16 20.66 6.49
CA LEU A 113 -6.80 19.86 5.46
C LEU A 113 -7.96 20.62 4.80
N GLU A 114 -8.82 21.26 5.57
CA GLU A 114 -9.92 22.11 5.09
C GLU A 114 -9.41 23.26 4.23
N TRP A 115 -8.30 23.88 4.63
CA TRP A 115 -7.65 24.93 3.84
C TRP A 115 -7.21 24.41 2.47
N LEU A 116 -6.57 23.23 2.44
CA LEU A 116 -6.13 22.59 1.21
C LEU A 116 -7.30 22.29 0.27
N LEU A 117 -8.36 21.69 0.80
CA LEU A 117 -9.57 21.33 0.08
C LEU A 117 -10.29 22.56 -0.52
N GLN A 118 -10.37 23.65 0.25
CA GLN A 118 -10.92 24.92 -0.24
C GLN A 118 -10.09 25.54 -1.38
N LYS A 119 -8.76 25.39 -1.35
CA LYS A 119 -7.90 25.87 -2.44
C LYS A 119 -8.10 25.08 -3.72
N ILE A 120 -8.22 23.77 -3.62
CA ILE A 120 -8.43 22.87 -4.77
C ILE A 120 -9.82 23.15 -5.38
N SER A 121 -10.85 23.26 -4.58
CA SER A 121 -12.22 23.54 -5.04
C SER A 121 -12.33 24.83 -5.88
N LYS A 122 -11.53 25.86 -5.57
CA LYS A 122 -11.51 27.12 -6.34
C LYS A 122 -10.96 26.99 -7.76
N VAL A 123 -10.17 25.96 -8.04
CA VAL A 123 -9.56 25.72 -9.36
C VAL A 123 -10.47 24.89 -10.25
N ILE A 124 -11.46 24.22 -9.70
CA ILE A 124 -12.41 23.37 -10.41
C ILE A 124 -13.42 24.25 -11.17
N LYS A 125 -13.52 24.05 -12.49
CA LYS A 125 -14.40 24.83 -13.37
C LYS A 125 -15.29 23.96 -14.27
N ASN A 126 -14.90 22.73 -14.52
CA ASN A 126 -15.60 21.80 -15.41
C ASN A 126 -15.33 20.35 -14.98
N ARG A 127 -15.97 19.40 -15.66
CA ARG A 127 -15.84 17.97 -15.34
C ARG A 127 -14.40 17.47 -15.33
N GLN A 128 -13.58 17.87 -16.30
CA GLN A 128 -12.20 17.40 -16.39
C GLN A 128 -11.34 17.95 -15.23
N THR A 129 -11.52 19.25 -14.92
CA THR A 129 -10.82 19.84 -13.76
C THR A 129 -11.37 19.33 -12.45
N ALA A 130 -12.60 18.83 -12.39
CA ALA A 130 -13.17 18.16 -11.22
C ALA A 130 -12.53 16.79 -11.01
N GLU A 131 -12.40 15.99 -12.06
CA GLU A 131 -11.70 14.70 -11.99
C GLU A 131 -10.23 14.87 -11.56
N LEU A 132 -9.53 15.84 -12.15
CA LEU A 132 -8.16 16.19 -11.76
C LEU A 132 -8.10 16.74 -10.33
N GLY A 133 -9.04 17.58 -9.93
CA GLY A 133 -9.14 18.13 -8.58
C GLY A 133 -9.31 17.04 -7.53
N ILE A 134 -10.17 16.05 -7.77
CA ILE A 134 -10.36 14.88 -6.90
C ILE A 134 -9.03 14.09 -6.80
N ALA A 135 -8.36 13.85 -7.93
CA ALA A 135 -7.09 13.12 -7.95
C ALA A 135 -6.00 13.84 -7.14
N VAL A 136 -5.82 15.15 -7.36
CA VAL A 136 -4.84 15.97 -6.64
C VAL A 136 -5.18 16.06 -5.15
N MET A 137 -6.44 16.29 -4.81
CA MET A 137 -6.93 16.32 -3.43
C MET A 137 -6.56 15.04 -2.70
N THR A 138 -6.95 13.90 -3.26
CA THR A 138 -6.69 12.58 -2.66
C THR A 138 -5.19 12.32 -2.50
N SER A 139 -4.38 12.71 -3.50
CA SER A 139 -2.93 12.58 -3.43
C SER A 139 -2.34 13.39 -2.27
N LEU A 140 -2.73 14.65 -2.14
CA LEU A 140 -2.23 15.55 -1.09
C LEU A 140 -2.71 15.14 0.30
N THR A 141 -3.96 14.71 0.43
CA THR A 141 -4.49 14.16 1.69
C THR A 141 -3.75 12.88 2.07
N ASN A 142 -3.46 12.02 1.10
CA ASN A 142 -2.67 10.80 1.33
C ASN A 142 -1.22 11.13 1.76
N ILE A 143 -0.58 12.11 1.13
CA ILE A 143 0.74 12.60 1.55
C ILE A 143 0.68 13.09 3.01
N ALA A 144 -0.35 13.87 3.38
CA ALA A 144 -0.49 14.41 4.73
C ALA A 144 -0.78 13.34 5.78
N THR A 145 -1.58 12.31 5.44
CA THR A 145 -2.04 11.29 6.38
C THR A 145 -1.18 10.02 6.38
N ALA A 146 -0.38 9.81 5.33
CA ALA A 146 0.37 8.57 5.05
C ALA A 146 -0.52 7.30 5.14
N ASN A 147 -1.82 7.44 4.90
CA ASN A 147 -2.80 6.36 5.01
C ASN A 147 -3.92 6.52 3.98
N ASN A 148 -3.98 5.58 3.02
CA ASN A 148 -4.95 5.62 1.93
C ASN A 148 -6.41 5.51 2.42
N THR A 149 -6.68 4.69 3.42
CA THR A 149 -8.02 4.53 3.98
C THR A 149 -8.50 5.84 4.61
N VAL A 150 -7.64 6.48 5.40
CA VAL A 150 -7.94 7.77 6.05
C VAL A 150 -8.14 8.85 4.99
N ALA A 151 -7.27 8.91 3.96
CA ALA A 151 -7.40 9.86 2.87
C ALA A 151 -8.75 9.70 2.14
N ILE A 152 -9.12 8.47 1.76
CA ILE A 152 -10.41 8.19 1.10
C ILE A 152 -11.59 8.59 1.98
N LEU A 153 -11.56 8.29 3.28
CA LEU A 153 -12.65 8.63 4.21
C LEU A 153 -12.83 10.13 4.33
N ILE A 154 -11.75 10.90 4.48
CA ILE A 154 -11.78 12.36 4.57
C ILE A 154 -12.30 12.97 3.27
N ASP A 155 -11.72 12.55 2.14
CA ASP A 155 -12.01 13.16 0.84
C ASP A 155 -13.34 12.72 0.24
N SER A 156 -13.91 11.59 0.67
CA SER A 156 -15.10 10.99 0.07
C SER A 156 -16.32 11.94 0.06
N THR A 157 -16.50 12.71 1.11
CA THR A 157 -17.63 13.64 1.25
C THR A 157 -17.50 14.77 0.23
N ILE A 158 -16.33 15.38 0.16
CA ILE A 158 -16.04 16.51 -0.74
C ILE A 158 -16.02 16.05 -2.20
N ALA A 159 -15.39 14.90 -2.48
CA ALA A 159 -15.40 14.31 -3.81
C ALA A 159 -16.81 14.00 -4.32
N LYS A 160 -17.71 13.57 -3.42
CA LYS A 160 -19.12 13.34 -3.74
C LYS A 160 -19.84 14.65 -4.11
N ASP A 161 -19.57 15.73 -3.41
CA ASP A 161 -20.19 17.03 -3.68
C ASP A 161 -19.66 17.62 -4.99
N ILE A 162 -18.34 17.59 -5.22
CA ILE A 162 -17.72 17.95 -6.50
C ILE A 162 -18.30 17.11 -7.65
N SER A 163 -18.42 15.80 -7.43
CA SER A 163 -18.96 14.87 -8.43
C SER A 163 -20.39 15.24 -8.86
N LYS A 164 -21.24 15.60 -7.91
CA LYS A 164 -22.62 16.03 -8.18
C LYS A 164 -22.67 17.38 -8.91
N GLU A 165 -21.86 18.33 -8.48
CA GLU A 165 -21.84 19.70 -9.02
C GLU A 165 -21.36 19.72 -10.48
N TYR A 166 -20.31 18.96 -10.80
CA TYR A 166 -19.69 18.96 -12.12
C TYR A 166 -20.05 17.75 -13.00
N GLY A 167 -21.01 16.92 -12.59
CA GLY A 167 -21.52 15.80 -13.37
C GLY A 167 -20.50 14.67 -13.61
N VAL A 168 -19.62 14.41 -12.64
CA VAL A 168 -18.69 13.27 -12.68
C VAL A 168 -19.44 12.01 -12.24
N ASP A 169 -19.26 10.90 -12.96
CA ASP A 169 -19.87 9.62 -12.61
C ASP A 169 -19.37 9.16 -11.22
N PRO A 170 -20.27 8.77 -10.28
CA PRO A 170 -19.87 8.30 -8.95
C PRO A 170 -18.89 7.13 -8.97
N LYS A 171 -18.99 6.23 -9.96
CA LYS A 171 -18.02 5.12 -10.13
C LYS A 171 -16.64 5.64 -10.53
N ARG A 172 -16.60 6.69 -11.36
CA ARG A 172 -15.36 7.35 -11.76
C ARG A 172 -14.73 8.05 -10.56
N THR A 173 -15.51 8.77 -9.77
CA THR A 173 -15.08 9.42 -8.53
C THR A 173 -14.48 8.41 -7.55
N ALA A 174 -15.17 7.31 -7.28
CA ALA A 174 -14.67 6.25 -6.42
C ALA A 174 -13.35 5.64 -6.95
N SER A 175 -13.25 5.43 -8.27
CA SER A 175 -12.03 4.93 -8.88
C SER A 175 -10.85 5.90 -8.76
N LEU A 176 -11.09 7.21 -8.90
CA LEU A 176 -10.06 8.23 -8.73
C LEU A 176 -9.56 8.28 -7.28
N LEU A 177 -10.47 8.29 -6.31
CA LEU A 177 -10.13 8.24 -4.88
C LEU A 177 -9.24 7.02 -4.58
N ASP A 178 -9.67 5.84 -5.01
CA ASP A 178 -8.94 4.59 -4.75
C ASP A 178 -7.58 4.55 -5.44
N ILE A 179 -7.53 4.85 -6.75
CA ILE A 179 -6.29 4.79 -7.53
C ILE A 179 -5.25 5.78 -6.99
N PHE A 180 -5.63 7.04 -6.77
CA PHE A 180 -4.67 8.05 -6.34
C PHE A 180 -4.26 7.89 -4.88
N ALA A 181 -5.16 7.46 -3.99
CA ALA A 181 -4.79 7.11 -2.63
C ALA A 181 -3.80 5.93 -2.59
N CYS A 182 -4.10 4.84 -3.29
CA CYS A 182 -3.25 3.65 -3.29
C CYS A 182 -1.91 3.87 -4.01
N ALA A 183 -1.91 4.58 -5.15
CA ALA A 183 -0.69 4.85 -5.90
C ALA A 183 0.28 5.73 -5.11
N PHE A 184 -0.21 6.83 -4.52
CA PHE A 184 0.62 7.69 -3.67
C PHE A 184 1.08 6.97 -2.42
N GLN A 185 0.23 6.18 -1.75
CA GLN A 185 0.64 5.38 -0.60
C GLN A 185 1.82 4.46 -0.94
N GLY A 186 1.83 3.89 -2.14
CA GLY A 186 2.88 2.99 -2.61
C GLY A 186 4.21 3.67 -2.97
N ILE A 187 4.27 5.00 -3.06
CA ILE A 187 5.49 5.76 -3.41
C ILE A 187 5.92 6.76 -2.33
N LEU A 188 5.22 6.84 -1.20
CA LEU A 188 5.62 7.71 -0.10
C LEU A 188 6.90 7.19 0.56
N PRO A 189 7.99 7.98 0.63
CA PRO A 189 9.25 7.53 1.21
C PRO A 189 9.17 7.18 2.69
N TYR A 190 8.21 7.77 3.40
CA TYR A 190 7.89 7.49 4.82
C TYR A 190 6.64 6.62 4.97
N GLY A 191 6.07 6.14 3.87
CA GLY A 191 4.94 5.21 3.88
C GLY A 191 5.37 3.80 4.28
N ALA A 192 4.47 3.09 4.98
CA ALA A 192 4.76 1.75 5.49
C ALA A 192 5.25 0.79 4.40
N GLN A 193 4.73 0.88 3.18
CA GLN A 193 5.08 0.01 2.06
C GLN A 193 6.55 0.15 1.65
N ILE A 194 7.04 1.39 1.50
CA ILE A 194 8.42 1.68 1.11
C ILE A 194 9.38 1.33 2.25
N LEU A 195 9.02 1.68 3.49
CA LEU A 195 9.85 1.34 4.66
C LEU A 195 9.96 -0.16 4.86
N PHE A 196 8.86 -0.88 4.65
CA PHE A 196 8.84 -2.34 4.71
C PHE A 196 9.74 -2.96 3.64
N ALA A 197 9.68 -2.45 2.40
CA ALA A 197 10.56 -2.90 1.33
C ALA A 197 12.04 -2.63 1.67
N CYS A 198 12.36 -1.45 2.21
CA CYS A 198 13.73 -1.13 2.66
C CYS A 198 14.22 -2.05 3.78
N ALA A 199 13.34 -2.38 4.74
CA ALA A 199 13.70 -3.28 5.85
C ALA A 199 13.98 -4.72 5.40
N LEU A 200 13.39 -5.17 4.28
CA LEU A 200 13.63 -6.51 3.72
C LEU A 200 14.82 -6.60 2.77
N MET A 201 15.34 -5.47 2.31
CA MET A 201 16.43 -5.41 1.33
C MET A 201 17.71 -4.91 1.98
N GLU A 202 18.62 -5.83 2.32
CA GLU A 202 19.88 -5.55 3.02
C GLU A 202 20.81 -4.53 2.32
N ASN A 203 20.66 -4.34 1.01
CA ASN A 203 21.54 -3.49 0.18
C ASN A 203 20.91 -2.13 -0.21
N LEU A 204 19.75 -1.78 0.31
CA LEU A 204 19.08 -0.50 -0.02
C LEU A 204 19.41 0.55 1.03
N ASN A 205 20.14 1.59 0.59
CA ASN A 205 20.56 2.70 1.44
C ASN A 205 19.55 3.85 1.49
N SER A 206 18.50 3.83 0.65
CA SER A 206 17.55 4.94 0.57
C SER A 206 16.16 4.52 0.07
N PRO A 207 15.07 4.98 0.71
CA PRO A 207 13.70 4.80 0.22
C PRO A 207 13.48 5.26 -1.23
N PHE A 208 14.23 6.28 -1.67
CA PHE A 208 14.12 6.81 -3.03
C PHE A 208 14.55 5.81 -4.10
N GLN A 209 15.47 4.89 -3.79
CA GLN A 209 15.86 3.83 -4.72
C GLN A 209 14.71 2.85 -4.99
N VAL A 210 13.91 2.54 -3.97
CA VAL A 210 12.71 1.71 -4.12
C VAL A 210 11.66 2.45 -4.97
N ILE A 211 11.42 3.73 -4.69
CA ILE A 211 10.43 4.54 -5.39
C ILE A 211 10.70 4.59 -6.89
N THR A 212 11.95 4.71 -7.33
CA THR A 212 12.29 4.72 -8.76
C THR A 212 11.93 3.42 -9.49
N GLN A 213 11.79 2.32 -8.76
CA GLN A 213 11.38 1.02 -9.29
C GLN A 213 9.87 0.77 -9.22
N CYS A 214 9.10 1.69 -8.63
CA CYS A 214 7.64 1.61 -8.52
C CYS A 214 6.94 2.01 -9.84
N TRP A 215 7.33 1.41 -10.96
CA TRP A 215 6.83 1.76 -12.29
C TRP A 215 5.33 1.61 -12.43
N TYR A 216 4.75 0.58 -11.81
CA TYR A 216 3.32 0.33 -11.87
C TYR A 216 2.50 1.51 -11.33
N GLN A 217 2.91 2.10 -10.20
CA GLN A 217 2.21 3.22 -9.58
C GLN A 217 2.18 4.45 -10.50
N PHE A 218 3.32 4.77 -11.12
CA PHE A 218 3.42 5.89 -12.07
C PHE A 218 2.60 5.65 -13.33
N ILE A 219 2.66 4.44 -13.89
CA ILE A 219 1.90 4.06 -15.06
C ILE A 219 0.40 4.05 -14.74
N LEU A 220 0.00 3.52 -13.57
CA LEU A 220 -1.39 3.50 -13.13
C LEU A 220 -1.98 4.91 -13.03
N MET A 221 -1.24 5.87 -12.45
CA MET A 221 -1.65 7.27 -12.38
C MET A 221 -1.77 7.91 -13.76
N ALA A 222 -0.90 7.54 -14.71
CA ALA A 222 -0.97 8.05 -16.08
C ALA A 222 -2.16 7.50 -16.87
N PHE A 223 -2.62 6.30 -16.55
CA PHE A 223 -3.82 5.70 -17.17
C PHE A 223 -5.14 6.14 -16.52
N ALA A 224 -5.09 6.75 -15.35
CA ALA A 224 -6.26 7.14 -14.57
C ALA A 224 -6.82 8.49 -14.99
#